data_1681d58403254476d79181bec31278e5
#
_entry.id   1681d58403254476d79181bec31278e5
#
_cell.length_a   1.000
_cell.length_b   1.000
_cell.length_c   1.000
_cell.angle_alpha   90.00
_cell.angle_beta   90.00
_cell.angle_gamma   90.00
#
_symmetry.space_group_name_H-M   'P 1'
#
loop_
_entity.id
_entity.type
_entity.pdbx_description
1 polymer ?
#
loop_
_entity_poly.entity_id
_entity_poly.type
_entity_poly.pdbx_seq_one_letter_code
_entity_poly.pdbx_strand_id
1 'polypeptide(L)'
;MKTRIKLLAVIALAVMLTACGKDDAVMEAAECVFPDAPDASAPGWVCDQPVEGLAVSAVGVAEKSAAGHSFMKNMAATDARVQLAQRMKVQVQNMVKQYAETTGAADSETV
;
A
#
# COMPACT_ATOMS: atom_id res chain seq x y z
N MET A 1 -33.72 13.67 -48.82
CA MET A 1 -32.84 12.56 -48.49
C MET A 1 -31.46 12.97 -47.97
N LYS A 2 -30.78 13.91 -48.59
CA LYS A 2 -29.43 14.33 -48.17
C LYS A 2 -29.40 14.95 -46.77
N THR A 3 -30.41 15.68 -46.34
CA THR A 3 -30.49 16.31 -45.00
C THR A 3 -30.72 15.28 -43.89
N ARG A 4 -31.50 14.24 -44.15
CA ARG A 4 -31.76 13.21 -43.15
C ARG A 4 -30.54 12.29 -42.93
N ILE A 5 -29.74 12.06 -43.98
CA ILE A 5 -28.49 11.27 -43.88
C ILE A 5 -27.44 12.04 -43.08
N LYS A 6 -27.36 13.37 -43.26
CA LYS A 6 -26.46 14.24 -42.47
C LYS A 6 -26.84 14.26 -40.99
N LEU A 7 -28.16 14.28 -40.68
CA LEU A 7 -28.65 14.27 -39.31
C LEU A 7 -28.33 12.94 -38.60
N LEU A 8 -28.50 11.83 -39.30
CA LEU A 8 -28.17 10.49 -38.80
C LEU A 8 -26.64 10.33 -38.57
N ALA A 9 -25.81 10.90 -39.43
CA ALA A 9 -24.36 10.85 -39.28
C ALA A 9 -23.88 11.67 -38.05
N VAL A 10 -24.53 12.80 -37.77
CA VAL A 10 -24.21 13.64 -36.61
C VAL A 10 -24.64 12.96 -35.31
N ILE A 11 -25.79 12.27 -35.30
CA ILE A 11 -26.24 11.50 -34.12
C ILE A 11 -25.33 10.31 -33.86
N ALA A 12 -24.88 9.60 -34.90
CA ALA A 12 -23.94 8.49 -34.75
C ALA A 12 -22.57 8.93 -34.22
N LEU A 13 -22.11 10.13 -34.60
CA LEU A 13 -20.84 10.69 -34.09
C LEU A 13 -20.94 11.13 -32.63
N ALA A 14 -22.10 11.63 -32.19
CA ALA A 14 -22.34 12.06 -30.82
C ALA A 14 -22.38 10.86 -29.84
N VAL A 15 -22.81 9.69 -30.28
CA VAL A 15 -22.86 8.47 -29.44
C VAL A 15 -21.47 7.86 -29.23
N MET A 16 -20.52 8.09 -30.12
CA MET A 16 -19.14 7.61 -29.97
C MET A 16 -18.31 8.37 -28.94
N LEU A 17 -18.73 9.56 -28.51
CA LEU A 17 -18.00 10.38 -27.53
C LEU A 17 -18.37 10.07 -26.07
N THR A 18 -19.36 9.25 -25.80
CA THR A 18 -19.74 8.85 -24.43
C THR A 18 -19.12 7.53 -23.97
N ALA A 19 -18.28 6.89 -24.80
CA ALA A 19 -17.60 5.64 -24.46
C ALA A 19 -16.23 5.81 -23.78
N CYS A 20 -15.85 7.03 -23.36
CA CYS A 20 -14.80 7.22 -22.37
C CYS A 20 -15.42 7.28 -20.98
N GLY A 21 -16.09 6.19 -20.58
CA GLY A 21 -16.25 5.88 -19.18
C GLY A 21 -14.83 5.70 -18.63
N LYS A 22 -14.39 6.61 -17.78
CA LYS A 22 -13.32 6.37 -16.86
C LYS A 22 -13.81 5.22 -15.97
N ASP A 23 -13.42 4.02 -16.32
CA ASP A 23 -13.23 2.98 -15.33
C ASP A 23 -11.97 3.39 -14.57
N ASP A 24 -12.10 4.44 -13.75
CA ASP A 24 -11.34 4.50 -12.53
C ASP A 24 -11.83 3.27 -11.76
N ALA A 25 -11.21 2.15 -12.01
CA ALA A 25 -11.17 1.07 -11.05
C ALA A 25 -10.47 1.68 -9.84
N VAL A 26 -11.27 2.37 -9.01
CA VAL A 26 -10.96 2.55 -7.61
C VAL A 26 -10.80 1.12 -7.16
N MET A 27 -9.54 0.64 -7.04
CA MET A 27 -9.24 -0.50 -6.20
C MET A 27 -9.76 -0.07 -4.85
N GLU A 28 -11.00 -0.47 -4.57
CA GLU A 28 -11.57 -0.39 -3.24
C GLU A 28 -10.58 -1.13 -2.36
N ALA A 29 -9.79 -0.37 -1.61
CA ALA A 29 -8.79 -0.92 -0.72
C ALA A 29 -9.54 -1.91 0.15
N ALA A 30 -9.16 -3.19 0.08
CA ALA A 30 -9.83 -4.25 0.80
C ALA A 30 -10.02 -3.78 2.25
N GLU A 31 -11.25 -3.76 2.71
CA GLU A 31 -11.58 -3.28 4.05
C GLU A 31 -10.75 -4.05 5.07
N CYS A 32 -10.01 -3.33 5.92
CA CYS A 32 -9.18 -3.95 6.93
C CYS A 32 -10.07 -4.58 8.00
N VAL A 33 -9.87 -5.85 8.26
CA VAL A 33 -10.57 -6.62 9.28
C VAL A 33 -9.57 -7.27 10.24
N PHE A 34 -10.01 -7.61 11.44
CA PHE A 34 -9.17 -8.36 12.37
C PHE A 34 -8.96 -9.79 11.87
N PRO A 35 -7.73 -10.34 11.89
CA PRO A 35 -7.44 -11.68 11.37
C PRO A 35 -8.25 -12.81 12.06
N ASP A 36 -8.56 -12.66 13.34
CA ASP A 36 -9.31 -13.61 14.18
C ASP A 36 -10.79 -13.24 14.29
N ALA A 37 -11.23 -12.13 13.70
CA ALA A 37 -12.63 -11.69 13.66
C ALA A 37 -12.92 -11.01 12.30
N PRO A 38 -13.04 -11.78 11.20
CA PRO A 38 -13.17 -11.22 9.84
C PRO A 38 -14.44 -10.40 9.61
N ASP A 39 -15.44 -10.53 10.47
CA ASP A 39 -16.67 -9.72 10.44
C ASP A 39 -16.53 -8.37 11.19
N ALA A 40 -15.39 -8.15 11.86
CA ALA A 40 -15.13 -6.93 12.60
C ALA A 40 -14.15 -6.03 11.85
N SER A 41 -14.59 -4.83 11.52
CA SER A 41 -13.77 -3.79 10.89
C SER A 41 -12.61 -3.40 11.81
N ALA A 42 -11.40 -3.30 11.24
CA ALA A 42 -10.19 -2.95 11.96
C ALA A 42 -9.60 -1.63 11.45
N PRO A 43 -8.88 -0.89 12.31
CA PRO A 43 -8.09 0.25 11.86
C PRO A 43 -7.05 -0.17 10.82
N GLY A 44 -6.74 0.71 9.85
CA GLY A 44 -5.82 0.40 8.76
C GLY A 44 -4.44 -0.08 9.20
N TRP A 45 -3.94 0.39 10.34
CA TRP A 45 -2.64 -0.05 10.87
C TRP A 45 -2.59 -1.55 11.23
N VAL A 46 -3.73 -2.18 11.53
CA VAL A 46 -3.82 -3.63 11.75
C VAL A 46 -3.46 -4.40 10.48
N CYS A 47 -3.81 -3.85 9.32
CA CYS A 47 -3.49 -4.39 8.00
C CYS A 47 -2.19 -3.80 7.43
N ASP A 48 -1.32 -3.29 8.28
CA ASP A 48 -0.02 -2.77 7.90
C ASP A 48 -0.08 -1.55 6.94
N GLN A 49 -1.18 -0.81 6.96
CA GLN A 49 -1.30 0.44 6.22
C GLN A 49 -0.42 1.51 6.86
N PRO A 50 0.18 2.41 6.06
CA PRO A 50 0.97 3.52 6.58
C PRO A 50 0.19 4.36 7.57
N VAL A 51 0.85 4.74 8.67
CA VAL A 51 0.27 5.67 9.65
C VAL A 51 0.70 7.09 9.28
N GLU A 52 -0.28 7.98 9.16
CA GLU A 52 -0.03 9.37 8.81
C GLU A 52 0.89 10.04 9.86
N GLY A 53 1.87 10.80 9.37
CA GLY A 53 2.85 11.48 10.21
C GLY A 53 4.02 10.61 10.70
N LEU A 54 4.05 9.32 10.37
CA LEU A 54 5.16 8.43 10.67
C LEU A 54 5.93 8.04 9.40
N ALA A 55 7.23 8.20 9.42
CA ALA A 55 8.10 7.81 8.30
C ALA A 55 8.20 6.28 8.17
N VAL A 56 8.17 5.58 9.29
CA VAL A 56 8.22 4.11 9.35
C VAL A 56 7.31 3.63 10.48
N SER A 57 6.54 2.61 10.21
CA SER A 57 5.69 1.94 11.19
C SER A 57 5.73 0.43 10.96
N ALA A 58 5.42 -0.35 11.98
CA ALA A 58 5.27 -1.79 11.89
C ALA A 58 4.20 -2.27 12.87
N VAL A 59 3.45 -3.27 12.47
CA VAL A 59 2.47 -3.95 13.32
C VAL A 59 3.07 -5.27 13.78
N GLY A 60 2.91 -5.58 15.05
CA GLY A 60 3.31 -6.86 15.63
C GLY A 60 2.11 -7.72 15.96
N VAL A 61 2.27 -9.00 15.79
CA VAL A 61 1.24 -10.02 16.02
C VAL A 61 1.69 -10.99 17.10
N ALA A 62 0.77 -11.47 17.90
CA ALA A 62 1.01 -12.57 18.83
C ALA A 62 -0.14 -13.56 18.73
N GLU A 63 0.21 -14.83 18.75
CA GLU A 63 -0.77 -15.90 18.82
C GLU A 63 -1.46 -15.96 20.18
N LYS A 64 -2.65 -16.50 20.20
CA LYS A 64 -3.40 -16.73 21.44
C LYS A 64 -2.63 -17.65 22.36
N SER A 65 -2.41 -17.24 23.61
CA SER A 65 -1.63 -17.98 24.58
C SER A 65 -2.37 -18.11 25.92
N ALA A 66 -2.25 -19.28 26.55
CA ALA A 66 -2.74 -19.51 27.90
C ALA A 66 -1.94 -18.75 28.96
N ALA A 67 -0.77 -18.20 28.63
CA ALA A 67 0.05 -17.39 29.53
C ALA A 67 -0.58 -16.01 29.84
N GLY A 68 -1.67 -15.65 29.17
CA GLY A 68 -2.49 -14.50 29.48
C GLY A 68 -2.23 -13.27 28.59
N HIS A 69 -3.08 -12.27 28.78
CA HIS A 69 -3.12 -11.10 27.93
C HIS A 69 -1.84 -10.27 27.97
N SER A 70 -1.23 -10.10 29.12
CA SER A 70 0.04 -9.36 29.26
C SER A 70 1.18 -10.02 28.51
N PHE A 71 1.23 -11.33 28.49
CA PHE A 71 2.22 -12.08 27.73
C PHE A 71 2.03 -11.87 26.22
N MET A 72 0.81 -12.04 25.73
CA MET A 72 0.47 -11.81 24.31
C MET A 72 0.82 -10.38 23.86
N LYS A 73 0.52 -9.38 24.69
CA LYS A 73 0.86 -7.99 24.42
C LYS A 73 2.38 -7.77 24.32
N ASN A 74 3.15 -8.37 25.21
CA ASN A 74 4.60 -8.28 25.18
C ASN A 74 5.20 -8.97 23.95
N MET A 75 4.65 -10.12 23.55
CA MET A 75 5.07 -10.84 22.36
C MET A 75 4.76 -10.02 21.08
N ALA A 76 3.58 -9.45 20.95
CA ALA A 76 3.21 -8.59 19.84
C ALA A 76 4.12 -7.35 19.77
N ALA A 77 4.41 -6.72 20.91
CA ALA A 77 5.32 -5.58 20.95
C ALA A 77 6.76 -5.95 20.55
N THR A 78 7.21 -7.14 20.91
CA THR A 78 8.54 -7.63 20.51
C THR A 78 8.58 -7.92 19.01
N ASP A 79 7.57 -8.56 18.45
CA ASP A 79 7.44 -8.81 17.03
C ASP A 79 7.42 -7.49 16.23
N ALA A 80 6.64 -6.51 16.67
CA ALA A 80 6.60 -5.18 16.04
C ALA A 80 7.98 -4.50 16.02
N ARG A 81 8.76 -4.61 17.10
CA ARG A 81 10.12 -4.04 17.16
C ARG A 81 11.07 -4.71 16.18
N VAL A 82 10.99 -6.03 16.04
CA VAL A 82 11.79 -6.77 15.07
C VAL A 82 11.45 -6.36 13.65
N GLN A 83 10.17 -6.29 13.31
CA GLN A 83 9.72 -5.85 11.99
C GLN A 83 10.10 -4.40 11.70
N LEU A 84 9.97 -3.50 12.68
CA LEU A 84 10.38 -2.11 12.55
C LEU A 84 11.89 -1.99 12.29
N ALA A 85 12.71 -2.73 13.02
CA ALA A 85 14.16 -2.75 12.82
C ALA A 85 14.54 -3.25 11.43
N GLN A 86 13.86 -4.27 10.91
CA GLN A 86 14.07 -4.76 9.56
C GLN A 86 13.69 -3.73 8.50
N ARG A 87 12.58 -3.04 8.65
CA ARG A 87 12.15 -1.97 7.73
C ARG A 87 13.14 -0.81 7.72
N MET A 88 13.59 -0.39 8.89
CA MET A 88 14.60 0.65 9.01
C MET A 88 15.92 0.24 8.36
N LYS A 89 16.36 -1.01 8.54
CA LYS A 89 17.57 -1.53 7.90
C LYS A 89 17.47 -1.45 6.38
N VAL A 90 16.36 -1.89 5.79
CA VAL A 90 16.14 -1.82 4.33
C VAL A 90 16.14 -0.36 3.86
N GLN A 91 15.49 0.52 4.59
CA GLN A 91 15.44 1.95 4.25
C GLN A 91 16.83 2.58 4.26
N VAL A 92 17.64 2.31 5.28
CA VAL A 92 19.02 2.79 5.38
C VAL A 92 19.88 2.22 4.25
N GLN A 93 19.76 0.94 3.92
CA GLN A 93 20.48 0.32 2.82
C GLN A 93 20.13 0.98 1.48
N ASN A 94 18.85 1.27 1.24
CA ASN A 94 18.42 1.96 0.02
C ASN A 94 18.97 3.40 -0.04
N MET A 95 19.01 4.11 1.07
CA MET A 95 19.60 5.45 1.14
C MET A 95 21.10 5.42 0.86
N VAL A 96 21.83 4.46 1.43
CA VAL A 96 23.27 4.30 1.20
C VAL A 96 23.54 3.97 -0.26
N LYS A 97 22.76 3.05 -0.84
CA LYS A 97 22.88 2.71 -2.28
C LYS A 97 22.62 3.93 -3.15
N GLN A 98 21.54 4.67 -2.90
CA GLN A 98 21.21 5.87 -3.67
C GLN A 98 22.31 6.95 -3.54
N TYR A 99 22.86 7.13 -2.34
CA TYR A 99 23.97 8.05 -2.13
C TYR A 99 25.21 7.63 -2.91
N ALA A 100 25.59 6.35 -2.88
CA ALA A 100 26.73 5.81 -3.62
C ALA A 100 26.56 6.00 -5.14
N GLU A 101 25.36 5.74 -5.67
CA GLU A 101 25.05 5.94 -7.09
C GLU A 101 25.11 7.42 -7.49
N THR A 102 24.61 8.33 -6.62
CA THR A 102 24.59 9.77 -6.91
C THR A 102 25.99 10.39 -6.86
N THR A 103 26.85 9.92 -5.96
CA THR A 103 28.20 10.47 -5.75
C THR A 103 29.30 9.76 -6.55
N GLY A 104 28.97 8.67 -7.26
CA GLY A 104 29.96 7.81 -7.95
C GLY A 104 30.83 6.99 -6.98
N ALA A 105 30.50 6.94 -5.70
CA ALA A 105 31.26 6.18 -4.71
C ALA A 105 31.23 4.66 -4.95
N ALA A 106 30.23 4.18 -5.70
CA ALA A 106 30.15 2.77 -6.11
C ALA A 106 31.24 2.35 -7.07
N ASP A 107 31.83 3.29 -7.84
CA ASP A 107 32.90 3.02 -8.81
C ASP A 107 34.30 3.07 -8.19
N SER A 108 34.43 3.48 -6.93
CA SER A 108 35.71 3.64 -6.23
C SER A 108 36.23 2.36 -5.56
N GLU A 109 35.50 1.25 -5.60
CA GLU A 109 35.93 -0.04 -5.04
C GLU A 109 36.80 -0.88 -6.00
N THR A 110 37.26 -0.33 -7.10
CA THR A 110 38.24 -0.98 -7.97
C THR A 110 39.63 -0.42 -7.70
N VAL A 111 40.14 -0.64 -6.54
CA VAL A 111 41.56 -0.53 -6.26
C VAL A 111 42.03 -1.80 -5.58
#